data_57d674b2ffc6fdd60d8f6308b6c14fb2
#
_entry.id   57d674b2ffc6fdd60d8f6308b6c14fb2
#
_cell.length_a   1.000
_cell.length_b   1.000
_cell.length_c   1.000
_cell.angle_alpha   90.00
_cell.angle_beta   90.00
_cell.angle_gamma   90.00
#
_symmetry.space_group_name_H-M   'P 1'
#
loop_
_entity.id
_entity.type
_entity.pdbx_description
1 polymer ?
#
loop_
_entity_poly.entity_id
_entity_poly.type
_entity_poly.pdbx_seq_one_letter_code
_entity_poly.pdbx_strand_id
1 'polypeptide(L)'
;MNIKIEPYAQDRANEIADLYHASVHAIDEDTYSKAEQEAWAPTPPNYEAWVNRLNIKKPFLAAADKKVLGFIELEDDGHIDCAYTHPQYQKIGIMGALYAHIEHIAKQKSLKRLWVEASKVARPFFEAKGFVTVRENKVMRNNVILTNYTMEKILD
;
A
#
# COMPACT_ATOMS: atom_id res chain seq x y z
N MET A 1 -21.42 -0.11 -7.00
CA MET A 1 -20.17 -0.66 -7.54
C MET A 1 -19.89 -1.98 -6.84
N ASN A 2 -19.66 -3.03 -7.61
CA ASN A 2 -19.41 -4.35 -7.07
C ASN A 2 -17.90 -4.60 -6.96
N ILE A 3 -17.35 -4.40 -5.77
CA ILE A 3 -15.91 -4.51 -5.52
C ILE A 3 -15.58 -5.97 -5.16
N LYS A 4 -14.59 -6.54 -5.84
CA LYS A 4 -14.10 -7.89 -5.57
C LYS A 4 -12.64 -7.84 -5.18
N ILE A 5 -12.25 -8.69 -4.22
CA ILE A 5 -10.85 -8.90 -3.88
C ILE A 5 -10.35 -10.07 -4.74
N GLU A 6 -9.31 -9.83 -5.52
CA GLU A 6 -8.78 -10.76 -6.51
C GLU A 6 -7.28 -10.98 -6.30
N PRO A 7 -6.75 -12.16 -6.70
CA PRO A 7 -5.31 -12.35 -6.72
C PRO A 7 -4.66 -11.52 -7.84
N TYR A 8 -3.36 -11.29 -7.70
CA TYR A 8 -2.59 -10.59 -8.73
C TYR A 8 -2.52 -11.40 -10.02
N ALA A 9 -2.60 -10.70 -11.15
CA ALA A 9 -2.32 -11.23 -12.47
C ALA A 9 -1.38 -10.27 -13.19
N GLN A 10 -0.39 -10.81 -13.94
CA GLN A 10 0.68 -10.00 -14.52
C GLN A 10 0.17 -8.96 -15.52
N ASP A 11 -0.94 -9.21 -16.21
CA ASP A 11 -1.53 -8.25 -17.13
C ASP A 11 -2.07 -6.98 -16.43
N ARG A 12 -2.14 -6.98 -15.11
CA ARG A 12 -2.55 -5.81 -14.31
C ARG A 12 -1.36 -4.99 -13.79
N ALA A 13 -0.13 -5.40 -14.09
CA ALA A 13 1.06 -4.79 -13.49
C ALA A 13 1.21 -3.30 -13.83
N ASN A 14 1.03 -2.93 -15.10
CA ASN A 14 1.16 -1.54 -15.51
C ASN A 14 0.08 -0.65 -14.89
N GLU A 15 -1.14 -1.17 -14.79
CA GLU A 15 -2.24 -0.46 -14.14
C GLU A 15 -1.93 -0.22 -12.65
N ILE A 16 -1.35 -1.22 -11.97
CA ILE A 16 -0.95 -1.10 -10.56
C ILE A 16 0.17 -0.06 -10.40
N ALA A 17 1.16 -0.06 -11.29
CA ALA A 17 2.23 0.94 -11.28
C ALA A 17 1.67 2.35 -11.43
N ASP A 18 0.72 2.55 -12.35
CA ASP A 18 0.07 3.83 -12.55
C ASP A 18 -0.76 4.25 -11.34
N LEU A 19 -1.45 3.30 -10.71
CA LEU A 19 -2.23 3.57 -9.50
C LEU A 19 -1.33 4.04 -8.36
N TYR A 20 -0.21 3.33 -8.14
CA TYR A 20 0.79 3.70 -7.13
C TYR A 20 1.28 5.14 -7.36
N HIS A 21 1.71 5.42 -8.59
CA HIS A 21 2.22 6.74 -8.95
C HIS A 21 1.15 7.82 -8.72
N ALA A 22 -0.06 7.58 -9.20
CA ALA A 22 -1.17 8.52 -9.04
C ALA A 22 -1.53 8.75 -7.56
N SER A 23 -1.50 7.69 -6.75
CA SER A 23 -1.81 7.79 -5.31
C SER A 23 -0.80 8.67 -4.59
N VAL A 24 0.49 8.50 -4.87
CA VAL A 24 1.54 9.31 -4.25
C VAL A 24 1.42 10.77 -4.69
N HIS A 25 1.24 11.01 -5.99
CA HIS A 25 1.19 12.37 -6.55
C HIS A 25 -0.11 13.11 -6.28
N ALA A 26 -1.12 12.44 -5.73
CA ALA A 26 -2.36 13.05 -5.28
C ALA A 26 -2.31 13.53 -3.82
N ILE A 27 -1.23 13.23 -3.11
CA ILE A 27 -1.07 13.65 -1.71
C ILE A 27 -0.89 15.18 -1.66
N ASP A 28 -1.45 15.77 -0.60
CA ASP A 28 -1.33 17.22 -0.34
C ASP A 28 0.16 17.59 -0.20
N GLU A 29 0.56 18.65 -0.89
CA GLU A 29 1.95 19.13 -0.86
C GLU A 29 2.41 19.59 0.51
N ASP A 30 1.48 19.96 1.40
CA ASP A 30 1.79 20.28 2.78
C ASP A 30 2.17 19.05 3.60
N THR A 31 1.72 17.87 3.19
CA THR A 31 2.04 16.61 3.84
C THR A 31 3.35 16.02 3.30
N TYR A 32 3.47 15.91 2.00
CA TYR A 32 4.70 15.53 1.29
C TYR A 32 4.87 16.48 0.11
N SER A 33 6.00 17.19 0.07
CA SER A 33 6.29 18.13 -1.01
C SER A 33 6.36 17.45 -2.38
N LYS A 34 6.30 18.23 -3.46
CA LYS A 34 6.46 17.68 -4.81
C LYS A 34 7.79 16.96 -4.97
N ALA A 35 8.87 17.48 -4.38
CA ALA A 35 10.17 16.82 -4.43
C ALA A 35 10.14 15.46 -3.69
N GLU A 36 9.46 15.42 -2.55
CA GLU A 36 9.28 14.17 -1.81
C GLU A 36 8.43 13.16 -2.56
N GLN A 37 7.34 13.61 -3.17
CA GLN A 37 6.47 12.75 -3.99
C GLN A 37 7.23 12.17 -5.18
N GLU A 38 8.01 12.99 -5.88
CA GLU A 38 8.81 12.54 -7.02
C GLU A 38 9.92 11.58 -6.61
N ALA A 39 10.52 11.77 -5.45
CA ALA A 39 11.53 10.85 -4.91
C ALA A 39 10.92 9.51 -4.54
N TRP A 40 9.69 9.52 -4.01
CA TRP A 40 8.95 8.32 -3.61
C TRP A 40 8.45 7.55 -4.84
N ALA A 41 7.85 8.26 -5.80
CA ALA A 41 7.28 7.67 -7.01
C ALA A 41 7.75 8.46 -8.25
N PRO A 42 8.94 8.12 -8.77
CA PRO A 42 9.52 8.84 -9.92
C PRO A 42 8.65 8.78 -11.18
N THR A 43 8.71 9.85 -11.98
CA THR A 43 7.96 10.00 -13.22
C THR A 43 8.91 9.84 -14.41
N PRO A 44 8.58 8.98 -15.41
CA PRO A 44 7.46 8.03 -15.42
C PRO A 44 7.72 6.80 -14.55
N PRO A 45 6.70 6.00 -14.24
CA PRO A 45 6.92 4.72 -13.55
C PRO A 45 7.83 3.81 -14.36
N ASN A 46 8.67 3.05 -13.69
CA ASN A 46 9.48 2.01 -14.34
C ASN A 46 8.64 0.73 -14.42
N TYR A 47 7.93 0.55 -15.53
CA TYR A 47 6.98 -0.56 -15.68
C TYR A 47 7.65 -1.93 -15.63
N GLU A 48 8.86 -2.06 -16.17
CA GLU A 48 9.60 -3.31 -16.10
C GLU A 48 9.95 -3.70 -14.67
N ALA A 49 10.41 -2.74 -13.89
CA ALA A 49 10.72 -2.96 -12.47
C ALA A 49 9.45 -3.33 -11.70
N TRP A 50 8.32 -2.71 -12.03
CA TRP A 50 7.04 -3.04 -11.38
C TRP A 50 6.58 -4.45 -11.71
N VAL A 51 6.69 -4.91 -12.96
CA VAL A 51 6.35 -6.28 -13.34
C VAL A 51 7.19 -7.26 -12.52
N ASN A 52 8.50 -7.04 -12.45
CA ASN A 52 9.40 -7.92 -11.69
C ASN A 52 9.04 -7.95 -10.20
N ARG A 53 8.79 -6.79 -9.61
CA ARG A 53 8.39 -6.69 -8.19
C ARG A 53 7.07 -7.42 -7.92
N LEU A 54 6.06 -7.15 -8.73
CA LEU A 54 4.72 -7.69 -8.50
C LEU A 54 4.64 -9.20 -8.72
N ASN A 55 5.45 -9.73 -9.63
CA ASN A 55 5.55 -11.18 -9.82
C ASN A 55 6.09 -11.89 -8.57
N ILE A 56 6.88 -11.20 -7.75
CA ILE A 56 7.40 -11.72 -6.47
C ILE A 56 6.41 -11.47 -5.34
N LYS A 57 5.93 -10.24 -5.22
CA LYS A 57 5.07 -9.81 -4.10
C LYS A 57 3.65 -10.35 -4.19
N LYS A 58 3.11 -10.49 -5.38
CA LYS A 58 1.76 -11.03 -5.65
C LYS A 58 0.70 -10.40 -4.75
N PRO A 59 0.44 -9.10 -4.88
CA PRO A 59 -0.54 -8.41 -4.05
C PRO A 59 -1.95 -8.94 -4.24
N PHE A 60 -2.83 -8.62 -3.28
CA PHE A 60 -4.27 -8.75 -3.48
C PHE A 60 -4.80 -7.45 -4.06
N LEU A 61 -5.73 -7.57 -5.00
CA LEU A 61 -6.30 -6.43 -5.71
C LEU A 61 -7.76 -6.25 -5.31
N ALA A 62 -8.17 -4.99 -5.13
CA ALA A 62 -9.59 -4.65 -5.12
C ALA A 62 -9.93 -4.16 -6.52
N ALA A 63 -10.89 -4.80 -7.17
CA ALA A 63 -11.24 -4.50 -8.54
C ALA A 63 -12.75 -4.37 -8.73
N ALA A 64 -13.16 -3.50 -9.63
CA ALA A 64 -14.55 -3.36 -10.07
C ALA A 64 -14.55 -2.86 -11.51
N ASP A 65 -15.50 -3.36 -12.30
CA ASP A 65 -15.67 -2.95 -13.70
C ASP A 65 -14.36 -3.00 -14.51
N LYS A 66 -13.59 -4.08 -14.31
CA LYS A 66 -12.30 -4.33 -14.98
C LYS A 66 -11.21 -3.32 -14.62
N LYS A 67 -11.37 -2.59 -13.53
CA LYS A 67 -10.42 -1.58 -13.08
C LYS A 67 -9.88 -1.96 -11.71
N VAL A 68 -8.57 -1.78 -11.49
CA VAL A 68 -7.95 -1.92 -10.17
C VAL A 68 -8.21 -0.65 -9.37
N LEU A 69 -8.81 -0.79 -8.21
CA LEU A 69 -9.16 0.32 -7.32
C LEU A 69 -8.17 0.47 -6.17
N GLY A 70 -7.44 -0.59 -5.87
CA GLY A 70 -6.44 -0.59 -4.80
C GLY A 70 -5.72 -1.93 -4.75
N PHE A 71 -4.62 -1.97 -4.03
CA PHE A 71 -3.87 -3.20 -3.82
C PHE A 71 -3.15 -3.20 -2.48
N ILE A 72 -2.85 -4.38 -1.97
CA ILE A 72 -2.14 -4.56 -0.71
C ILE A 72 -1.21 -5.78 -0.82
N GLU A 73 0.01 -5.64 -0.30
CA GLU A 73 1.01 -6.71 -0.29
C GLU A 73 1.20 -7.21 1.14
N LEU A 74 1.11 -8.52 1.34
CA LEU A 74 1.38 -9.15 2.63
C LEU A 74 2.52 -10.15 2.45
N GLU A 75 3.61 -9.95 3.20
CA GLU A 75 4.74 -10.86 3.21
C GLU A 75 4.58 -11.94 4.29
N ASP A 76 5.36 -13.02 4.18
CA ASP A 76 5.21 -14.20 5.06
C ASP A 76 5.47 -13.92 6.54
N ASP A 77 6.22 -12.85 6.85
CA ASP A 77 6.52 -12.45 8.24
C ASP A 77 5.50 -11.47 8.82
N GLY A 78 4.42 -11.17 8.08
CA GLY A 78 3.40 -10.23 8.51
C GLY A 78 3.63 -8.80 8.05
N HIS A 79 4.68 -8.54 7.26
CA HIS A 79 4.96 -7.21 6.73
C HIS A 79 3.97 -6.82 5.63
N ILE A 80 3.32 -5.66 5.79
CA ILE A 80 2.49 -5.04 4.76
C ILE A 80 3.41 -4.07 4.04
N ASP A 81 3.88 -4.45 2.83
CA ASP A 81 4.89 -3.66 2.13
C ASP A 81 4.28 -2.49 1.35
N CYS A 82 3.24 -2.75 0.58
CA CYS A 82 2.50 -1.69 -0.12
C CYS A 82 1.01 -1.80 0.19
N ALA A 83 0.36 -0.65 0.32
CA ALA A 83 -1.09 -0.56 0.52
C ALA A 83 -1.54 0.78 -0.07
N TYR A 84 -2.13 0.75 -1.27
CA TYR A 84 -2.50 1.95 -2.01
C TYR A 84 -3.91 1.85 -2.60
N THR A 85 -4.63 2.97 -2.55
CA THR A 85 -5.96 3.12 -3.14
C THR A 85 -5.89 4.15 -4.26
N HIS A 86 -6.57 3.86 -5.37
CA HIS A 86 -6.68 4.80 -6.50
C HIS A 86 -7.25 6.13 -5.98
N PRO A 87 -6.65 7.28 -6.34
CA PRO A 87 -7.05 8.56 -5.75
C PRO A 87 -8.52 8.95 -5.99
N GLN A 88 -9.12 8.47 -7.07
CA GLN A 88 -10.52 8.75 -7.36
C GLN A 88 -11.51 7.85 -6.58
N TYR A 89 -11.01 6.86 -5.84
CA TYR A 89 -11.85 5.87 -5.13
C TYR A 89 -11.53 5.83 -3.65
N GLN A 90 -10.99 6.90 -3.11
CA GLN A 90 -10.68 7.02 -1.68
C GLN A 90 -11.95 7.18 -0.85
N LYS A 91 -11.88 6.78 0.44
CA LYS A 91 -12.96 6.99 1.43
C LYS A 91 -14.26 6.25 1.12
N ILE A 92 -14.20 5.20 0.30
CA ILE A 92 -15.37 4.34 0.03
C ILE A 92 -15.16 2.90 0.53
N GLY A 93 -14.12 2.68 1.36
CA GLY A 93 -13.89 1.38 1.99
C GLY A 93 -12.98 0.42 1.23
N ILE A 94 -12.30 0.86 0.17
CA ILE A 94 -11.43 -0.01 -0.63
C ILE A 94 -10.30 -0.60 0.24
N MET A 95 -9.54 0.26 0.92
CA MET A 95 -8.41 -0.22 1.74
C MET A 95 -8.91 -1.01 2.95
N GLY A 96 -10.08 -0.64 3.51
CA GLY A 96 -10.69 -1.41 4.58
C GLY A 96 -10.98 -2.86 4.17
N ALA A 97 -11.52 -3.06 2.97
CA ALA A 97 -11.80 -4.39 2.44
C ALA A 97 -10.51 -5.19 2.18
N LEU A 98 -9.50 -4.55 1.60
CA LEU A 98 -8.20 -5.18 1.36
C LEU A 98 -7.53 -5.57 2.69
N TYR A 99 -7.54 -4.67 3.65
CA TYR A 99 -6.95 -4.94 4.96
C TYR A 99 -7.66 -6.09 5.68
N ALA A 100 -9.00 -6.12 5.67
CA ALA A 100 -9.76 -7.19 6.29
C ALA A 100 -9.40 -8.55 5.66
N HIS A 101 -9.18 -8.57 4.36
CA HIS A 101 -8.79 -9.78 3.64
C HIS A 101 -7.42 -10.28 4.11
N ILE A 102 -6.41 -9.41 4.19
CA ILE A 102 -5.07 -9.85 4.58
C ILE A 102 -4.97 -10.18 6.09
N GLU A 103 -5.74 -9.50 6.92
CA GLU A 103 -5.80 -9.87 8.34
C GLU A 103 -6.38 -11.26 8.52
N HIS A 104 -7.42 -11.60 7.77
CA HIS A 104 -7.99 -12.94 7.77
C HIS A 104 -6.96 -13.98 7.35
N ILE A 105 -6.22 -13.74 6.28
CA ILE A 105 -5.16 -14.63 5.79
C ILE A 105 -4.06 -14.77 6.85
N ALA A 106 -3.64 -13.67 7.46
CA ALA A 106 -2.60 -13.70 8.49
C ALA A 106 -3.02 -14.57 9.68
N LYS A 107 -4.28 -14.48 10.10
CA LYS A 107 -4.82 -15.31 11.18
C LYS A 107 -4.88 -16.76 10.77
N GLN A 108 -5.29 -17.08 9.54
CA GLN A 108 -5.29 -18.45 9.02
C GLN A 108 -3.88 -19.08 9.02
N LYS A 109 -2.86 -18.26 8.75
CA LYS A 109 -1.46 -18.69 8.75
C LYS A 109 -0.83 -18.68 10.14
N SER A 110 -1.61 -18.35 11.17
CA SER A 110 -1.14 -18.24 12.56
C SER A 110 -0.01 -17.24 12.74
N LEU A 111 0.00 -16.17 11.95
CA LEU A 111 0.95 -15.07 12.15
C LEU A 111 0.61 -14.37 13.47
N LYS A 112 1.66 -14.00 14.21
CA LYS A 112 1.48 -13.37 15.53
C LYS A 112 1.43 -11.86 15.47
N ARG A 113 1.84 -11.28 14.35
CA ARG A 113 2.04 -9.85 14.23
C ARG A 113 1.87 -9.41 12.78
N LEU A 114 1.21 -8.27 12.59
CA LEU A 114 1.27 -7.48 11.34
C LEU A 114 2.09 -6.23 11.60
N TRP A 115 2.85 -5.80 10.62
CA TRP A 115 3.61 -4.56 10.74
C TRP A 115 3.71 -3.86 9.39
N VAL A 116 3.91 -2.54 9.44
CA VAL A 116 3.90 -1.69 8.26
C VAL A 116 4.79 -0.48 8.50
N GLU A 117 5.38 0.04 7.44
CA GLU A 117 6.04 1.35 7.45
C GLU A 117 5.07 2.32 6.79
N ALA A 118 4.21 2.93 7.61
CA ALA A 118 3.11 3.74 7.14
C ALA A 118 3.54 5.16 6.84
N SER A 119 3.07 5.71 5.72
CA SER A 119 3.22 7.14 5.44
C SER A 119 2.42 7.97 6.44
N LYS A 120 2.66 9.29 6.45
CA LYS A 120 1.84 10.22 7.24
C LYS A 120 0.36 10.11 6.89
N VAL A 121 0.05 9.84 5.61
CA VAL A 121 -1.34 9.72 5.12
C VAL A 121 -1.97 8.41 5.58
N ALA A 122 -1.22 7.31 5.55
CA ALA A 122 -1.73 5.98 5.89
C ALA A 122 -1.82 5.74 7.40
N ARG A 123 -1.03 6.46 8.20
CA ARG A 123 -0.96 6.26 9.64
C ARG A 123 -2.31 6.26 10.33
N PRO A 124 -3.22 7.24 10.09
CA PRO A 124 -4.54 7.22 10.74
C PRO A 124 -5.36 5.99 10.41
N PHE A 125 -5.25 5.48 9.18
CA PHE A 125 -5.94 4.25 8.78
C PHE A 125 -5.48 3.07 9.65
N PHE A 126 -4.17 2.88 9.79
CA PHE A 126 -3.63 1.77 10.57
C PHE A 126 -3.90 1.93 12.06
N GLU A 127 -3.85 3.16 12.58
CA GLU A 127 -4.25 3.42 13.97
C GLU A 127 -5.71 2.97 14.23
N ALA A 128 -6.61 3.28 13.30
CA ALA A 128 -8.01 2.87 13.39
C ALA A 128 -8.18 1.35 13.34
N LYS A 129 -7.22 0.62 12.76
CA LYS A 129 -7.23 -0.85 12.71
C LYS A 129 -6.55 -1.49 13.92
N GLY A 130 -6.09 -0.69 14.88
CA GLY A 130 -5.48 -1.19 16.11
C GLY A 130 -3.96 -1.27 16.08
N PHE A 131 -3.32 -0.72 15.07
CA PHE A 131 -1.86 -0.64 15.03
C PHE A 131 -1.37 0.46 15.96
N VAL A 132 -0.21 0.24 16.56
CA VAL A 132 0.47 1.25 17.38
C VAL A 132 1.77 1.64 16.71
N THR A 133 2.15 2.91 16.82
CA THR A 133 3.42 3.40 16.28
C THR A 133 4.56 2.93 17.16
N VAL A 134 5.55 2.27 16.58
CA VAL A 134 6.75 1.81 17.26
C VAL A 134 7.86 2.87 17.18
N ARG A 135 8.03 3.50 16.02
CA ARG A 135 9.03 4.55 15.81
C ARG A 135 8.74 5.37 14.57
N GLU A 136 9.29 6.58 14.56
CA GLU A 136 9.34 7.42 13.35
C GLU A 136 10.63 7.13 12.60
N ASN A 137 10.54 7.05 11.27
CA ASN A 137 11.68 6.76 10.41
C ASN A 137 11.99 7.93 9.48
N LYS A 138 13.27 8.13 9.22
CA LYS A 138 13.77 9.04 8.18
C LYS A 138 14.42 8.16 7.12
N VAL A 139 13.80 8.06 5.95
CA VAL A 139 14.19 7.14 4.89
C VAL A 139 14.72 7.94 3.70
N MET A 140 15.93 7.60 3.25
CA MET A 140 16.53 8.23 2.07
C MET A 140 16.00 7.56 0.80
N ARG A 141 15.39 8.34 -0.08
CA ARG A 141 14.93 7.90 -1.41
C ARG A 141 15.35 8.94 -2.44
N ASN A 142 16.15 8.51 -3.44
CA ASN A 142 16.60 9.39 -4.53
C ASN A 142 17.15 10.71 -3.99
N ASN A 143 18.00 10.65 -2.96
CA ASN A 143 18.64 11.80 -2.28
C ASN A 143 17.66 12.73 -1.54
N VAL A 144 16.44 12.28 -1.28
CA VAL A 144 15.45 13.02 -0.49
C VAL A 144 15.07 12.20 0.74
N ILE A 145 14.98 12.86 1.89
CA ILE A 145 14.59 12.21 3.15
C ILE A 145 13.07 12.25 3.27
N LEU A 146 12.47 11.07 3.42
CA LEU A 146 11.03 10.90 3.62
C LEU A 146 10.76 10.42 5.03
N THR A 147 9.72 10.95 5.66
CA THR A 147 9.28 10.50 6.98
C THR A 147 8.19 9.45 6.85
N ASN A 148 8.36 8.32 7.52
CA ASN A 148 7.27 7.35 7.70
C ASN A 148 7.34 6.77 9.11
N TYR A 149 6.43 5.85 9.43
CA TYR A 149 6.28 5.32 10.80
C TYR A 149 6.20 3.81 10.76
N THR A 150 7.05 3.15 11.53
CA THR A 150 6.89 1.71 11.76
C THR A 150 5.75 1.53 12.75
N MET A 151 4.76 0.76 12.34
CA MET A 151 3.57 0.46 13.14
C MET A 151 3.36 -1.03 13.21
N GLU A 152 2.77 -1.52 14.29
CA GLU A 152 2.52 -2.94 14.44
C GLU A 152 1.20 -3.22 15.14
N LYS A 153 0.65 -4.40 14.84
CA LYS A 153 -0.52 -4.95 15.50
C LYS A 153 -0.23 -6.40 15.88
N ILE A 154 -0.40 -6.72 17.15
CA ILE A 154 -0.27 -8.10 17.62
C ILE A 154 -1.59 -8.83 17.35
N LEU A 155 -1.50 -10.02 16.77
CA LEU A 155 -2.64 -10.86 16.47
C LEU A 155 -2.79 -11.95 17.54
N ASP A 156 -4.03 -12.22 17.87
CA ASP A 156 -4.37 -13.26 18.84
C ASP A 156 -4.44 -14.65 18.20
#